data_d1cf180f0b1d69af3387ebb04b961611
#
_entry.id   d1cf180f0b1d69af3387ebb04b961611
#
_cell.length_a   1.000
_cell.length_b   1.000
_cell.length_c   1.000
_cell.angle_alpha   90.00
_cell.angle_beta   90.00
_cell.angle_gamma   90.00
#
_symmetry.space_group_name_H-M   'P 1'
#
loop_
_entity.id
_entity.type
_entity.pdbx_description
1 polymer ?
#
loop_
_entity_poly.entity_id
_entity_poly.type
_entity_poly.pdbx_seq_one_letter_code
_entity_poly.pdbx_strand_id
1 'polypeptide(L)'
;MDNPQIKNINDKKIQNFDNALNKVLLNLAKRVVSDGEGSSKFVTVNVKKCKSEIEAKQIALSIANSPLVKTAIAGEDPNWGRIIMAIGKAGPKINLKKLLIKFGNFKIIQDGKLHQGYDETKVSEYMKNEKIDLDIEIFTGKKSFTIYTMDFTKKYIDINADYRS
;
A
#
# COMPACT_ATOMS: atom_id res chain seq x y z
N MET A 1 -30.43 -28.98 5.32
CA MET A 1 -28.99 -29.04 4.97
C MET A 1 -28.23 -29.38 6.23
N ASP A 2 -27.60 -30.52 6.30
CA ASP A 2 -26.77 -30.89 7.46
C ASP A 2 -25.48 -30.03 7.44
N ASN A 3 -25.32 -29.18 8.42
CA ASN A 3 -24.08 -28.45 8.60
C ASN A 3 -22.95 -29.44 8.92
N PRO A 4 -21.81 -29.38 8.24
CA PRO A 4 -20.70 -30.27 8.51
C PRO A 4 -20.22 -30.09 9.94
N GLN A 5 -20.24 -31.16 10.74
CA GLN A 5 -19.72 -31.12 12.10
C GLN A 5 -18.22 -30.90 12.11
N ILE A 6 -17.78 -29.85 12.80
CA ILE A 6 -16.36 -29.49 12.98
C ILE A 6 -15.89 -30.09 14.30
N LYS A 7 -14.87 -30.92 14.27
CA LYS A 7 -14.39 -31.66 15.44
C LYS A 7 -13.33 -30.89 16.25
N ASN A 8 -12.54 -30.07 15.61
CA ASN A 8 -11.52 -29.23 16.26
C ASN A 8 -11.04 -28.11 15.31
N ILE A 9 -10.26 -27.15 15.84
CA ILE A 9 -9.77 -25.96 15.12
C ILE A 9 -8.82 -26.30 13.93
N ASN A 10 -8.23 -27.49 13.93
CA ASN A 10 -7.33 -27.94 12.85
C ASN A 10 -8.06 -28.74 11.76
N ASP A 11 -9.40 -28.85 11.83
CA ASP A 11 -10.17 -29.54 10.80
C ASP A 11 -9.98 -28.85 9.44
N LYS A 12 -9.69 -29.64 8.42
CA LYS A 12 -9.50 -29.15 7.04
C LYS A 12 -10.70 -28.34 6.53
N LYS A 13 -11.89 -28.62 7.04
CA LYS A 13 -13.11 -27.87 6.72
C LYS A 13 -13.05 -26.43 7.24
N ILE A 14 -12.48 -26.21 8.46
CA ILE A 14 -12.25 -24.85 8.99
C ILE A 14 -11.27 -24.10 8.10
N GLN A 15 -10.15 -24.72 7.71
CA GLN A 15 -9.17 -24.07 6.83
C GLN A 15 -9.78 -23.66 5.49
N ASN A 16 -10.64 -24.49 4.91
CA ASN A 16 -11.35 -24.15 3.68
C ASN A 16 -12.31 -22.96 3.88
N PHE A 17 -13.04 -22.97 5.00
CA PHE A 17 -13.92 -21.85 5.37
C PHE A 17 -13.14 -20.56 5.60
N ASP A 18 -12.06 -20.58 6.36
CA ASP A 18 -11.21 -19.43 6.64
C ASP A 18 -10.62 -18.85 5.34
N ASN A 19 -10.16 -19.70 4.43
CA ASN A 19 -9.65 -19.27 3.14
C ASN A 19 -10.74 -18.60 2.29
N ALA A 20 -11.95 -19.17 2.26
CA ALA A 20 -13.07 -18.58 1.55
C ALA A 20 -13.52 -17.27 2.18
N LEU A 21 -13.63 -17.21 3.50
CA LEU A 21 -13.97 -16.00 4.26
C LEU A 21 -12.95 -14.90 4.03
N ASN A 22 -11.65 -15.19 4.17
CA ASN A 22 -10.58 -14.22 3.92
C ASN A 22 -10.61 -13.68 2.49
N LYS A 23 -10.92 -14.52 1.49
CA LYS A 23 -11.07 -14.08 0.10
C LYS A 23 -12.24 -13.10 -0.07
N VAL A 24 -13.37 -13.37 0.58
CA VAL A 24 -14.54 -12.49 0.54
C VAL A 24 -14.24 -11.17 1.24
N LEU A 25 -13.68 -11.21 2.47
CA LEU A 25 -13.32 -10.02 3.24
C LEU A 25 -12.31 -9.15 2.50
N LEU A 26 -11.27 -9.75 1.89
CA LEU A 26 -10.29 -9.02 1.10
C LEU A 26 -10.94 -8.35 -0.13
N ASN A 27 -11.87 -9.04 -0.77
CA ASN A 27 -12.59 -8.47 -1.93
C ASN A 27 -13.47 -7.29 -1.52
N LEU A 28 -14.18 -7.41 -0.41
CA LEU A 28 -14.99 -6.32 0.16
C LEU A 28 -14.11 -5.13 0.57
N ALA A 29 -13.00 -5.37 1.26
CA ALA A 29 -12.05 -4.32 1.64
C ALA A 29 -11.51 -3.56 0.42
N LYS A 30 -11.16 -4.27 -0.67
CA LYS A 30 -10.73 -3.62 -1.92
C LYS A 30 -11.84 -2.78 -2.56
N ARG A 31 -13.08 -3.24 -2.51
CA ARG A 31 -14.23 -2.46 -3.02
C ARG A 31 -14.42 -1.17 -2.22
N VAL A 32 -14.36 -1.24 -0.89
CA VAL A 32 -14.45 -0.05 -0.02
C VAL A 32 -13.35 0.97 -0.38
N VAL A 33 -12.11 0.50 -0.59
CA VAL A 33 -11.01 1.39 -1.01
C VAL A 33 -11.24 1.98 -2.40
N SER A 34 -11.76 1.17 -3.34
CA SER A 34 -12.05 1.64 -4.71
C SER A 34 -13.20 2.62 -4.79
N ASP A 35 -14.12 2.59 -3.82
CA ASP A 35 -15.27 3.48 -3.71
C ASP A 35 -15.00 4.63 -2.72
N GLY A 36 -13.73 4.94 -2.51
CA GLY A 36 -13.32 6.03 -1.63
C GLY A 36 -13.81 7.39 -2.11
N GLU A 37 -14.42 8.13 -1.20
CA GLU A 37 -15.04 9.42 -1.51
C GLU A 37 -14.06 10.39 -2.16
N GLY A 38 -14.37 10.84 -3.37
CA GLY A 38 -13.53 11.76 -4.13
C GLY A 38 -12.20 11.19 -4.62
N SER A 39 -11.93 9.89 -4.45
CA SER A 39 -10.71 9.27 -4.94
C SER A 39 -10.71 9.08 -6.46
N SER A 40 -9.53 9.06 -7.05
CA SER A 40 -9.33 8.79 -8.47
C SER A 40 -8.42 7.59 -8.74
N LYS A 41 -7.66 7.15 -7.74
CA LYS A 41 -6.66 6.09 -7.90
C LYS A 41 -6.72 5.07 -6.77
N PHE A 42 -6.65 3.80 -7.15
CA PHE A 42 -6.47 2.67 -6.23
C PHE A 42 -4.96 2.37 -6.07
N VAL A 43 -4.48 2.35 -4.85
CA VAL A 43 -3.05 2.20 -4.56
C VAL A 43 -2.78 0.92 -3.78
N THR A 44 -1.91 0.07 -4.31
CA THR A 44 -1.37 -1.09 -3.60
C THR A 44 0.00 -0.75 -3.04
N VAL A 45 0.17 -0.81 -1.73
CA VAL A 45 1.47 -0.60 -1.08
C VAL A 45 2.00 -1.94 -0.60
N ASN A 46 3.09 -2.41 -1.19
CA ASN A 46 3.77 -3.64 -0.83
C ASN A 46 5.07 -3.33 -0.09
N VAL A 47 5.16 -3.69 1.18
CA VAL A 47 6.41 -3.59 1.94
C VAL A 47 6.98 -4.98 2.13
N LYS A 48 8.20 -5.19 1.65
CA LYS A 48 8.85 -6.50 1.50
C LYS A 48 10.21 -6.53 2.21
N LYS A 49 10.71 -7.76 2.43
CA LYS A 49 12.04 -8.02 3.00
C LYS A 49 12.23 -7.38 4.37
N CYS A 50 11.20 -7.39 5.21
CA CYS A 50 11.22 -6.91 6.59
C CYS A 50 11.60 -8.02 7.58
N LYS A 51 12.10 -7.63 8.75
CA LYS A 51 12.44 -8.52 9.86
C LYS A 51 11.22 -9.28 10.40
N SER A 52 10.09 -8.60 10.49
CA SER A 52 8.81 -9.15 10.95
C SER A 52 7.65 -8.62 10.12
N GLU A 53 6.50 -9.30 10.18
CA GLU A 53 5.26 -8.83 9.59
C GLU A 53 4.75 -7.55 10.26
N ILE A 54 4.95 -7.42 11.57
CA ILE A 54 4.61 -6.22 12.34
C ILE A 54 5.38 -5.01 11.80
N GLU A 55 6.69 -5.15 11.59
CA GLU A 55 7.52 -4.09 10.99
C GLU A 55 7.00 -3.71 9.59
N ALA A 56 6.75 -4.70 8.74
CA ALA A 56 6.22 -4.47 7.40
C ALA A 56 4.87 -3.75 7.44
N LYS A 57 3.97 -4.15 8.35
CA LYS A 57 2.66 -3.54 8.56
C LYS A 57 2.76 -2.09 9.03
N GLN A 58 3.63 -1.80 10.00
CA GLN A 58 3.84 -0.43 10.51
C GLN A 58 4.30 0.51 9.39
N ILE A 59 5.27 0.07 8.59
CA ILE A 59 5.77 0.85 7.46
C ILE A 59 4.67 1.05 6.40
N ALA A 60 3.97 -0.02 6.03
CA ALA A 60 2.90 0.04 5.04
C ALA A 60 1.77 0.99 5.46
N LEU A 61 1.34 0.93 6.74
CA LEU A 61 0.33 1.82 7.30
C LEU A 61 0.80 3.28 7.33
N SER A 62 2.06 3.53 7.67
CA SER A 62 2.62 4.89 7.68
C SER A 62 2.61 5.53 6.30
N ILE A 63 2.88 4.74 5.25
CA ILE A 63 2.83 5.20 3.86
C ILE A 63 1.38 5.39 3.42
N ALA A 64 0.53 4.38 3.61
CA ALA A 64 -0.86 4.37 3.15
C ALA A 64 -1.72 5.46 3.79
N ASN A 65 -1.42 5.84 5.04
CA ASN A 65 -2.13 6.87 5.79
C ASN A 65 -1.45 8.27 5.70
N SER A 66 -0.37 8.41 4.94
CA SER A 66 0.29 9.70 4.78
C SER A 66 -0.48 10.61 3.82
N PRO A 67 -1.06 11.73 4.28
CA PRO A 67 -1.73 12.68 3.38
C PRO A 67 -0.80 13.20 2.29
N LEU A 68 0.49 13.41 2.61
CA LEU A 68 1.47 13.90 1.65
C LEU A 68 1.78 12.87 0.55
N VAL A 69 1.83 11.59 0.87
CA VAL A 69 1.97 10.52 -0.15
C VAL A 69 0.71 10.45 -1.01
N LYS A 70 -0.46 10.44 -0.37
CA LYS A 70 -1.75 10.34 -1.07
C LYS A 70 -2.00 11.53 -2.00
N THR A 71 -1.64 12.76 -1.59
CA THR A 71 -1.76 13.96 -2.44
C THR A 71 -0.73 13.98 -3.57
N ALA A 72 0.47 13.42 -3.38
CA ALA A 72 1.43 13.27 -4.48
C ALA A 72 0.86 12.31 -5.55
N ILE A 73 0.28 11.19 -5.13
CA ILE A 73 -0.34 10.23 -6.05
C ILE A 73 -1.51 10.86 -6.80
N ALA A 74 -2.36 11.66 -6.14
CA ALA A 74 -3.44 12.42 -6.77
C ALA A 74 -2.93 13.41 -7.81
N GLY A 75 -1.78 14.04 -7.54
CA GLY A 75 -1.10 14.97 -8.46
C GLY A 75 -0.21 14.30 -9.50
N GLU A 76 -0.23 12.95 -9.59
CA GLU A 76 0.58 12.17 -10.54
C GLU A 76 2.09 12.39 -10.38
N ASP A 77 2.50 12.81 -9.16
CA ASP A 77 3.88 13.09 -8.78
C ASP A 77 4.51 11.85 -8.14
N PRO A 78 5.52 11.21 -8.75
CA PRO A 78 6.23 10.07 -8.18
C PRO A 78 7.18 10.50 -7.04
N ASN A 79 6.64 11.18 -6.05
CA ASN A 79 7.39 11.84 -4.97
C ASN A 79 7.97 10.84 -3.96
N TRP A 80 9.11 10.27 -4.30
CA TRP A 80 9.83 9.33 -3.45
C TRP A 80 10.29 9.96 -2.12
N GLY A 81 10.51 11.26 -2.07
CA GLY A 81 10.87 11.98 -0.84
C GLY A 81 9.79 11.89 0.22
N ARG A 82 8.52 12.05 -0.18
CA ARG A 82 7.37 11.88 0.72
C ARG A 82 7.21 10.44 1.20
N ILE A 83 7.56 9.46 0.37
CA ILE A 83 7.56 8.04 0.75
C ILE A 83 8.65 7.79 1.80
N ILE A 84 9.88 8.27 1.60
CA ILE A 84 10.97 8.13 2.57
C ILE A 84 10.60 8.80 3.91
N MET A 85 9.98 9.97 3.87
CA MET A 85 9.51 10.65 5.07
C MET A 85 8.45 9.81 5.82
N ALA A 86 7.49 9.22 5.09
CA ALA A 86 6.48 8.34 5.69
C ALA A 86 7.12 7.08 6.30
N ILE A 87 8.11 6.49 5.63
CA ILE A 87 8.90 5.37 6.16
C ILE A 87 9.63 5.79 7.45
N GLY A 88 10.26 6.95 7.48
CA GLY A 88 10.98 7.46 8.66
C GLY A 88 10.08 7.68 9.88
N LYS A 89 8.78 7.97 9.67
CA LYS A 89 7.77 8.13 10.74
C LYS A 89 7.19 6.80 11.25
N ALA A 90 7.45 5.68 10.58
CA ALA A 90 6.83 4.40 10.87
C ALA A 90 7.27 3.77 12.21
N GLY A 91 8.35 4.24 12.82
CA GLY A 91 8.91 3.75 14.08
C GLY A 91 10.07 2.76 13.91
N PRO A 92 10.01 1.73 13.05
CA PRO A 92 11.14 0.83 12.87
C PRO A 92 12.40 1.54 12.38
N LYS A 93 13.56 1.18 12.96
CA LYS A 93 14.86 1.67 12.47
C LYS A 93 15.22 0.98 11.17
N ILE A 94 15.40 1.75 10.11
CA ILE A 94 15.68 1.25 8.77
C ILE A 94 17.04 1.73 8.29
N ASN A 95 17.75 0.86 7.58
CA ASN A 95 18.96 1.26 6.88
C ASN A 95 18.61 1.80 5.49
N LEU A 96 18.49 3.10 5.37
CA LEU A 96 18.16 3.77 4.10
C LEU A 96 19.15 3.43 2.96
N LYS A 97 20.41 3.07 3.28
CA LYS A 97 21.42 2.67 2.27
C LYS A 97 21.09 1.36 1.55
N LYS A 98 20.09 0.61 2.02
CA LYS A 98 19.61 -0.62 1.38
C LYS A 98 18.21 -0.49 0.81
N LEU A 99 17.59 0.68 0.97
CA LEU A 99 16.19 0.91 0.55
C LEU A 99 16.03 0.81 -0.96
N LEU A 100 14.98 0.09 -1.39
CA LEU A 100 14.51 0.11 -2.76
C LEU A 100 13.06 0.59 -2.78
N ILE A 101 12.75 1.51 -3.71
CA ILE A 101 11.40 2.01 -3.98
C ILE A 101 11.12 1.88 -5.47
N LYS A 102 9.94 1.32 -5.81
CA LYS A 102 9.46 1.21 -7.19
C LYS A 102 8.01 1.67 -7.30
N PHE A 103 7.69 2.31 -8.40
CA PHE A 103 6.32 2.46 -8.88
C PHE A 103 6.12 1.50 -10.08
N GLY A 104 5.24 0.52 -9.91
CA GLY A 104 5.09 -0.56 -10.87
C GLY A 104 6.44 -1.25 -11.17
N ASN A 105 6.84 -1.24 -12.43
CA ASN A 105 8.13 -1.81 -12.86
C ASN A 105 9.29 -0.83 -12.78
N PHE A 106 9.05 0.45 -12.49
CA PHE A 106 10.07 1.49 -12.49
C PHE A 106 10.76 1.59 -11.14
N LYS A 107 12.08 1.39 -11.11
CA LYS A 107 12.91 1.63 -9.92
C LYS A 107 13.20 3.12 -9.80
N ILE A 108 12.86 3.69 -8.64
CA ILE A 108 13.13 5.10 -8.33
C ILE A 108 14.35 5.21 -7.42
N ILE A 109 14.32 4.47 -6.31
CA ILE A 109 15.43 4.39 -5.36
C ILE A 109 15.98 2.97 -5.37
N GLN A 110 17.29 2.86 -5.43
CA GLN A 110 18.02 1.63 -5.25
C GLN A 110 19.24 1.91 -4.39
N ASP A 111 19.50 1.08 -3.37
CA ASP A 111 20.60 1.24 -2.42
C ASP A 111 20.62 2.63 -1.77
N GLY A 112 19.41 3.17 -1.50
CA GLY A 112 19.21 4.47 -0.87
C GLY A 112 19.55 5.68 -1.73
N LYS A 113 19.80 5.49 -3.02
CA LYS A 113 20.11 6.55 -3.99
C LYS A 113 19.13 6.52 -5.15
N LEU A 114 19.01 7.65 -5.84
CA LEU A 114 18.26 7.69 -7.10
C LEU A 114 18.85 6.69 -8.07
N HIS A 115 17.99 5.83 -8.65
CA HIS A 115 18.42 4.80 -9.60
C HIS A 115 18.96 5.44 -10.88
N GLN A 116 20.09 4.94 -11.41
CA GLN A 116 20.73 5.51 -12.61
C GLN A 116 19.82 5.51 -13.86
N GLY A 117 18.92 4.55 -13.95
CA GLY A 117 17.92 4.45 -15.02
C GLY A 117 16.59 5.12 -14.70
N TYR A 118 16.53 6.00 -13.67
CA TYR A 118 15.32 6.75 -13.36
C TYR A 118 15.01 7.73 -14.48
N ASP A 119 13.79 7.61 -15.01
CA ASP A 119 13.25 8.49 -16.04
C ASP A 119 11.91 9.03 -15.52
N GLU A 120 11.93 10.29 -15.07
CA GLU A 120 10.79 10.94 -14.45
C GLU A 120 9.57 10.98 -15.39
N THR A 121 9.81 11.18 -16.70
CA THR A 121 8.73 11.24 -17.68
C THR A 121 7.97 9.92 -17.77
N LYS A 122 8.69 8.80 -17.81
CA LYS A 122 8.07 7.48 -17.85
C LYS A 122 7.32 7.13 -16.56
N VAL A 123 7.88 7.53 -15.42
CA VAL A 123 7.21 7.28 -14.14
C VAL A 123 5.98 8.15 -13.99
N SER A 124 6.03 9.42 -14.36
CA SER A 124 4.87 10.32 -14.37
C SER A 124 3.78 9.81 -15.32
N GLU A 125 4.14 9.26 -16.47
CA GLU A 125 3.16 8.61 -17.36
C GLU A 125 2.52 7.39 -16.71
N TYR A 126 3.30 6.54 -16.00
CA TYR A 126 2.76 5.45 -15.21
C TYR A 126 1.80 5.93 -14.12
N MET A 127 2.10 7.07 -13.47
CA MET A 127 1.26 7.64 -12.42
C MET A 127 -0.14 8.08 -12.88
N LYS A 128 -0.36 8.22 -14.18
CA LYS A 128 -1.70 8.51 -14.76
C LYS A 128 -2.66 7.33 -14.70
N ASN A 129 -2.19 6.12 -14.45
CA ASN A 129 -3.05 4.95 -14.31
C ASN A 129 -3.97 5.08 -13.09
N GLU A 130 -5.17 4.48 -13.18
CA GLU A 130 -6.11 4.37 -12.06
C GLU A 130 -5.61 3.43 -10.95
N LYS A 131 -4.71 2.49 -11.29
CA LYS A 131 -4.12 1.52 -10.35
C LYS A 131 -2.63 1.73 -10.25
N ILE A 132 -2.17 2.04 -9.05
CA ILE A 132 -0.77 2.31 -8.76
C ILE A 132 -0.24 1.23 -7.80
N ASP A 133 0.81 0.56 -8.20
CA ASP A 133 1.56 -0.36 -7.34
C ASP A 133 2.82 0.33 -6.83
N LEU A 134 2.97 0.41 -5.51
CA LEU A 134 4.11 0.96 -4.81
C LEU A 134 4.82 -0.15 -4.05
N ASP A 135 6.00 -0.55 -4.52
CA ASP A 135 6.84 -1.58 -3.91
C ASP A 135 7.98 -0.95 -3.11
N ILE A 136 8.12 -1.35 -1.85
CA ILE A 136 9.20 -0.96 -0.95
C ILE A 136 9.91 -2.21 -0.43
N GLU A 137 11.24 -2.27 -0.54
CA GLU A 137 12.05 -3.34 0.02
C GLU A 137 13.04 -2.78 1.05
N ILE A 138 13.00 -3.35 2.28
CA ILE A 138 13.74 -2.86 3.45
C ILE A 138 15.05 -3.61 3.67
N PHE A 139 15.13 -4.88 3.25
CA PHE A 139 16.29 -5.77 3.36
C PHE A 139 16.75 -6.05 4.80
N THR A 140 15.82 -6.13 5.75
CA THR A 140 16.08 -6.56 7.14
C THR A 140 15.69 -8.01 7.40
N GLY A 141 14.95 -8.66 6.48
CA GLY A 141 14.49 -10.04 6.62
C GLY A 141 13.74 -10.57 5.39
N LYS A 142 12.74 -11.43 5.62
CA LYS A 142 11.98 -12.11 4.55
C LYS A 142 10.46 -11.88 4.65
N LYS A 143 10.00 -11.13 5.65
CA LYS A 143 8.58 -10.89 5.86
C LYS A 143 8.08 -9.73 5.01
N SER A 144 6.79 -9.74 4.74
CA SER A 144 6.14 -8.73 3.90
C SER A 144 4.74 -8.42 4.41
N PHE A 145 4.23 -7.27 4.02
CA PHE A 145 2.84 -6.89 4.22
C PHE A 145 2.35 -6.07 3.02
N THR A 146 1.10 -6.30 2.62
CA THR A 146 0.44 -5.53 1.56
C THR A 146 -0.76 -4.81 2.14
N ILE A 147 -0.93 -3.53 1.81
CA ILE A 147 -2.09 -2.73 2.16
C ILE A 147 -2.64 -2.04 0.92
N TYR A 148 -3.93 -1.81 0.92
CA TYR A 148 -4.64 -1.10 -0.13
C TYR A 148 -5.10 0.25 0.41
N THR A 149 -4.93 1.29 -0.39
CA THR A 149 -5.36 2.65 -0.06
C THR A 149 -5.77 3.37 -1.36
N MET A 150 -6.19 4.60 -1.24
CA MET A 150 -6.57 5.47 -2.35
C MET A 150 -5.77 6.76 -2.28
N ASP A 151 -5.76 7.53 -3.37
CA ASP A 151 -5.23 8.88 -3.40
C ASP A 151 -6.05 9.86 -2.53
N PHE A 152 -5.64 11.12 -2.49
CA PHE A 152 -6.31 12.18 -1.75
C PHE A 152 -6.42 13.43 -2.61
N THR A 153 -7.57 13.63 -3.24
CA THR A 153 -7.85 14.70 -4.19
C THR A 153 -8.53 15.89 -3.51
N LYS A 154 -8.62 17.02 -4.22
CA LYS A 154 -9.43 18.17 -3.78
C LYS A 154 -10.89 17.82 -3.60
N LYS A 155 -11.43 16.92 -4.44
CA LYS A 155 -12.81 16.49 -4.40
C LYS A 155 -13.24 15.94 -3.04
N TYR A 156 -12.34 15.25 -2.32
CA TYR A 156 -12.60 14.80 -0.96
C TYR A 156 -12.87 15.98 -0.03
N ILE A 157 -12.08 17.04 -0.14
CA ILE A 157 -12.24 18.24 0.70
C ILE A 157 -13.54 18.97 0.32
N ASP A 158 -13.80 19.14 -0.96
CA ASP A 158 -15.00 19.81 -1.46
C ASP A 158 -16.28 19.12 -0.93
N ILE A 159 -16.35 17.78 -1.04
CA ILE A 159 -17.49 17.00 -0.56
C ILE A 159 -17.68 17.16 0.96
N ASN A 160 -16.58 17.05 1.73
CA ASN A 160 -16.68 17.03 3.19
C ASN A 160 -16.77 18.44 3.82
N ALA A 161 -16.24 19.46 3.16
CA ALA A 161 -16.34 20.85 3.64
C ALA A 161 -17.74 21.43 3.47
N ASP A 162 -18.48 21.00 2.45
CA ASP A 162 -19.85 21.46 2.17
C ASP A 162 -20.92 20.60 2.85
N TYR A 163 -20.54 19.51 3.49
CA TYR A 163 -21.46 18.64 4.21
C TYR A 163 -21.99 19.32 5.46
N ARG A 164 -23.24 19.81 5.36
CA ARG A 164 -24.01 20.33 6.51
C ARG A 164 -24.99 19.26 6.95
N SER A 165 -24.84 18.79 8.17
CA SER A 165 -25.80 17.90 8.86
C SER A 165 -27.04 18.67 9.29
#